data_9498ce50eb2a4fda0dbee6bfe54b36af
#
_entry.id   9498ce50eb2a4fda0dbee6bfe54b36af
#
_cell.length_a   1.000
_cell.length_b   1.000
_cell.length_c   1.000
_cell.angle_alpha   90.00
_cell.angle_beta   90.00
_cell.angle_gamma   90.00
#
_symmetry.space_group_name_H-M   'P 1'
#
loop_
_entity.id
_entity.type
_entity.pdbx_description
1 polymer ?
#
loop_
_entity_poly.entity_id
_entity_poly.type
_entity_poly.pdbx_seq_one_letter_code
_entity_poly.pdbx_strand_id
1 'polypeptide(L)'
;IYRVGLPAKSGVGGGILAALPARLGLGSYSPKLDKHGNSVRGIKVCEALSAHYDLHMLNRSDDARNSIIADYDIGNSRSRRVRRAQEQNILAAHHQDVRVIELVGTLSFSNVDYVSRQIAAKPRPQLVIFDLRRVTAMTRAGTRLLTEEFRELAAHHVTVILSGILRS
;
A
#
# COMPACT_ATOMS: atom_id res chain seq x y z
N ILE A 1 13.40 2.93 23.34
CA ILE A 1 12.96 3.23 21.97
C ILE A 1 13.17 2.03 21.01
N TYR A 2 14.04 1.09 21.35
CA TYR A 2 14.28 -0.14 20.54
C TYR A 2 13.01 -0.94 20.25
N ARG A 3 12.05 -1.00 21.19
CA ARG A 3 10.76 -1.71 21.03
C ARG A 3 9.80 -1.05 20.05
N VAL A 4 9.96 0.24 19.81
CA VAL A 4 9.09 1.01 18.89
C VAL A 4 9.39 0.65 17.43
N GLY A 5 10.64 0.23 17.13
CA GLY A 5 11.07 -0.09 15.77
C GLY A 5 11.14 1.09 14.80
N LEU A 6 10.89 2.31 15.30
CA LEU A 6 11.00 3.55 14.54
C LEU A 6 12.18 4.38 15.06
N PRO A 7 12.98 5.02 14.18
CA PRO A 7 13.89 6.07 14.59
C PRO A 7 13.11 7.17 15.29
N ALA A 8 13.38 7.34 16.59
CA ALA A 8 12.65 8.30 17.40
C ALA A 8 13.56 9.04 18.38
N LYS A 9 13.25 10.31 18.64
CA LYS A 9 13.89 11.14 19.64
C LYS A 9 12.84 11.64 20.63
N SER A 10 13.07 11.36 21.91
CA SER A 10 12.26 11.92 22.99
C SER A 10 12.90 13.19 23.57
N GLY A 11 12.08 14.09 24.05
CA GLY A 11 12.46 15.27 24.81
C GLY A 11 11.95 15.19 26.24
N VAL A 12 12.71 15.75 27.18
CA VAL A 12 12.38 15.77 28.62
C VAL A 12 11.11 16.56 28.96
N GLY A 13 10.52 17.26 28.01
CA GLY A 13 9.22 17.91 28.13
C GLY A 13 8.02 17.00 27.83
N GLY A 14 8.24 15.72 27.48
CA GLY A 14 7.17 14.78 27.11
C GLY A 14 6.87 14.69 25.62
N GLY A 15 7.67 15.34 24.77
CA GLY A 15 7.59 15.22 23.30
C GLY A 15 8.31 13.99 22.79
N ILE A 16 7.76 13.36 21.74
CA ILE A 16 8.44 12.34 20.93
C ILE A 16 8.28 12.72 19.47
N LEU A 17 9.39 12.73 18.75
CA LEU A 17 9.42 12.79 17.29
C LEU A 17 9.94 11.45 16.79
N ALA A 18 9.18 10.81 15.91
CA ALA A 18 9.59 9.59 15.21
C ALA A 18 9.48 9.80 13.71
N ALA A 19 10.36 9.19 12.95
CA ALA A 19 10.35 9.28 11.51
C ALA A 19 10.66 7.93 10.87
N LEU A 20 9.91 7.58 9.84
CA LEU A 20 10.24 6.51 8.93
C LEU A 20 10.61 7.14 7.59
N PRO A 21 11.89 7.08 7.19
CA PRO A 21 12.38 7.78 5.98
C PRO A 21 11.52 7.48 4.76
N ALA A 22 11.20 8.52 3.98
CA ALA A 22 10.36 8.49 2.79
C ALA A 22 8.93 7.95 2.97
N ARG A 23 8.44 7.79 4.22
CA ARG A 23 7.11 7.23 4.52
C ARG A 23 6.26 8.13 5.39
N LEU A 24 6.68 8.37 6.64
CA LEU A 24 5.91 9.20 7.56
C LEU A 24 6.79 9.85 8.65
N GLY A 25 6.29 10.94 9.21
CA GLY A 25 6.74 11.53 10.45
C GLY A 25 5.62 11.49 11.49
N LEU A 26 5.99 11.22 12.75
CA LEU A 26 5.07 11.18 13.87
C LEU A 26 5.55 12.11 14.97
N GLY A 27 4.68 13.02 15.42
CA GLY A 27 4.88 13.82 16.61
C GLY A 27 3.85 13.47 17.67
N SER A 28 4.28 13.28 18.92
CA SER A 28 3.39 13.11 20.05
C SER A 28 3.87 13.93 21.24
N TYR A 29 2.92 14.40 22.05
CA TYR A 29 3.19 15.13 23.28
C TYR A 29 2.37 14.58 24.43
N SER A 30 3.05 14.17 25.51
CA SER A 30 2.40 13.79 26.77
C SER A 30 3.40 13.97 27.93
N PRO A 31 3.10 14.82 28.91
CA PRO A 31 4.07 15.27 29.92
C PRO A 31 4.46 14.21 30.96
N LYS A 32 3.72 13.10 31.12
CA LYS A 32 4.08 12.05 32.06
C LYS A 32 5.32 11.29 31.55
N LEU A 33 6.45 11.40 32.26
CA LEU A 33 7.70 10.76 31.90
C LEU A 33 7.93 9.47 32.71
N ASP A 34 8.70 8.56 32.13
CA ASP A 34 9.26 7.40 32.80
C ASP A 34 10.57 7.78 33.54
N LYS A 35 11.19 6.81 34.21
CA LYS A 35 12.47 6.99 34.93
C LYS A 35 13.64 7.37 34.03
N HIS A 36 13.50 7.25 32.71
CA HIS A 36 14.50 7.59 31.70
C HIS A 36 14.22 8.92 31.01
N GLY A 37 13.19 9.65 31.44
CA GLY A 37 12.78 10.93 30.84
C GLY A 37 12.01 10.82 29.54
N ASN A 38 11.47 9.65 29.21
CA ASN A 38 10.67 9.46 28.00
C ASN A 38 9.18 9.54 28.31
N SER A 39 8.38 10.07 27.38
CA SER A 39 6.94 10.11 27.50
C SER A 39 6.33 8.70 27.54
N VAL A 40 5.73 8.33 28.68
CA VAL A 40 5.11 7.00 28.89
C VAL A 40 4.00 6.73 27.89
N ARG A 41 3.12 7.70 27.69
CA ARG A 41 2.01 7.56 26.74
C ARG A 41 2.46 7.67 25.29
N GLY A 42 3.41 8.57 25.01
CA GLY A 42 3.99 8.73 23.70
C GLY A 42 4.67 7.46 23.18
N ILE A 43 5.45 6.76 24.02
CA ILE A 43 6.03 5.46 23.67
C ILE A 43 4.95 4.45 23.31
N LYS A 44 3.90 4.32 24.14
CA LYS A 44 2.79 3.38 23.89
C LYS A 44 2.07 3.66 22.57
N VAL A 45 1.86 4.94 22.25
CA VAL A 45 1.27 5.34 20.95
C VAL A 45 2.18 4.92 19.80
N CYS A 46 3.48 5.21 19.89
CA CYS A 46 4.44 4.81 18.86
C CYS A 46 4.52 3.28 18.69
N GLU A 47 4.51 2.53 19.80
CA GLU A 47 4.50 1.04 19.77
C GLU A 47 3.20 0.52 19.12
N ALA A 48 2.05 1.06 19.49
CA ALA A 48 0.76 0.67 18.95
C ALA A 48 0.67 0.95 17.44
N LEU A 49 1.11 2.12 16.99
CA LEU A 49 1.14 2.48 15.58
C LEU A 49 2.14 1.62 14.81
N SER A 50 3.33 1.40 15.36
CA SER A 50 4.35 0.56 14.73
C SER A 50 3.85 -0.87 14.53
N ALA A 51 3.19 -1.45 15.55
CA ALA A 51 2.62 -2.79 15.45
C ALA A 51 1.40 -2.86 14.53
N HIS A 52 0.55 -1.82 14.54
CA HIS A 52 -0.69 -1.80 13.76
C HIS A 52 -0.43 -1.66 12.25
N TYR A 53 0.54 -0.84 11.89
CA TYR A 53 0.88 -0.53 10.50
C TYR A 53 2.15 -1.23 10.00
N ASP A 54 2.75 -2.13 10.81
CA ASP A 54 4.00 -2.84 10.49
C ASP A 54 5.14 -1.88 10.09
N LEU A 55 5.33 -0.83 10.92
CA LEU A 55 6.29 0.24 10.64
C LEU A 55 7.68 -0.03 11.21
N HIS A 56 7.97 -1.25 11.67
CA HIS A 56 9.27 -1.58 12.25
C HIS A 56 10.37 -1.44 11.20
N MET A 57 11.38 -0.61 11.47
CA MET A 57 12.47 -0.29 10.53
C MET A 57 13.29 -1.54 10.10
N LEU A 58 13.36 -2.57 10.95
CA LEU A 58 14.05 -3.82 10.65
C LEU A 58 13.16 -4.84 9.94
N ASN A 59 11.85 -4.63 9.90
CA ASN A 59 11.00 -5.37 8.98
C ASN A 59 11.34 -4.85 7.59
N ARG A 60 12.27 -5.52 6.92
CA ARG A 60 12.56 -5.29 5.51
C ARG A 60 11.26 -5.52 4.75
N SER A 61 10.48 -4.46 4.60
CA SER A 61 9.57 -4.42 3.46
C SER A 61 10.45 -4.50 2.24
N ASP A 62 10.32 -5.55 1.46
CA ASP A 62 10.76 -5.55 0.07
C ASP A 62 10.48 -4.17 -0.50
N ASP A 63 11.42 -3.62 -1.24
CA ASP A 63 11.33 -2.25 -1.73
C ASP A 63 9.90 -2.03 -2.27
N ALA A 64 9.13 -1.14 -1.65
CA ALA A 64 7.71 -0.95 -1.97
C ALA A 64 7.51 -0.69 -3.47
N ARG A 65 8.55 -0.13 -4.14
CA ARG A 65 8.59 0.10 -5.58
C ARG A 65 8.53 -1.19 -6.40
N ASN A 66 8.94 -2.32 -5.83
CA ASN A 66 8.91 -3.61 -6.50
C ASN A 66 7.57 -4.34 -6.36
N SER A 67 6.58 -3.75 -5.67
CA SER A 67 5.27 -4.37 -5.48
C SER A 67 4.39 -4.37 -6.72
N ILE A 68 4.70 -3.54 -7.71
CA ILE A 68 4.02 -3.48 -9.00
C ILE A 68 5.00 -3.98 -10.07
N ILE A 69 4.69 -5.13 -10.69
CA ILE A 69 5.46 -5.64 -11.82
C ILE A 69 5.07 -4.93 -13.10
N ALA A 70 3.79 -4.70 -13.28
CA ALA A 70 3.24 -4.08 -14.47
C ALA A 70 1.99 -3.25 -14.12
N ASP A 71 1.85 -2.13 -14.82
CA ASP A 71 0.74 -1.20 -14.71
C ASP A 71 0.47 -0.64 -16.10
N TYR A 72 -0.55 -1.16 -16.76
CA TYR A 72 -0.86 -0.86 -18.15
C TYR A 72 -2.35 -0.82 -18.42
N ASP A 73 -2.74 -0.15 -19.47
CA ASP A 73 -4.07 -0.23 -20.05
C ASP A 73 -4.18 -1.42 -21.04
N ILE A 74 -5.40 -1.86 -21.35
CA ILE A 74 -5.59 -3.07 -22.17
C ILE A 74 -5.12 -2.89 -23.63
N GLY A 75 -4.97 -1.66 -24.11
CA GLY A 75 -4.41 -1.38 -25.44
C GLY A 75 -2.93 -1.76 -25.54
N ASN A 76 -2.21 -1.64 -24.41
CA ASN A 76 -0.82 -2.02 -24.26
C ASN A 76 -0.64 -3.46 -23.73
N SER A 77 -1.71 -4.25 -23.72
CA SER A 77 -1.68 -5.63 -23.23
C SER A 77 -0.75 -6.50 -24.04
N ARG A 78 0.22 -7.14 -23.38
CA ARG A 78 1.12 -8.13 -23.96
C ARG A 78 0.46 -9.49 -24.22
N SER A 79 -0.86 -9.52 -24.35
CA SER A 79 -1.59 -10.77 -24.62
C SER A 79 -1.15 -11.38 -25.95
N ARG A 80 -0.67 -12.63 -25.90
CA ARG A 80 -0.30 -13.41 -27.10
C ARG A 80 -1.50 -14.02 -27.82
N ARG A 81 -2.72 -13.76 -27.34
CA ARG A 81 -3.92 -14.29 -27.97
C ARG A 81 -4.19 -13.56 -29.30
N VAL A 82 -4.29 -14.30 -30.38
CA VAL A 82 -4.76 -13.78 -31.66
C VAL A 82 -6.25 -13.47 -31.51
N ARG A 83 -6.63 -12.23 -31.77
CA ARG A 83 -8.00 -11.72 -31.69
C ARG A 83 -8.53 -11.42 -33.07
N ARG A 84 -9.86 -11.53 -33.24
CA ARG A 84 -10.53 -11.11 -34.46
C ARG A 84 -10.45 -9.59 -34.60
N ALA A 85 -10.53 -9.08 -35.83
CA ALA A 85 -10.45 -7.63 -36.09
C ALA A 85 -11.49 -6.81 -35.31
N GLN A 86 -12.70 -7.33 -35.15
CA GLN A 86 -13.75 -6.69 -34.36
C GLN A 86 -13.39 -6.58 -32.87
N GLU A 87 -12.81 -7.63 -32.26
CA GLU A 87 -12.34 -7.62 -30.88
C GLU A 87 -11.20 -6.62 -30.71
N GLN A 88 -10.30 -6.53 -31.69
CA GLN A 88 -9.20 -5.55 -31.67
C GLN A 88 -9.71 -4.12 -31.72
N ASN A 89 -10.72 -3.84 -32.55
CA ASN A 89 -11.32 -2.52 -32.67
C ASN A 89 -12.02 -2.10 -31.37
N ILE A 90 -12.73 -3.01 -30.69
CA ILE A 90 -13.37 -2.76 -29.39
C ILE A 90 -12.30 -2.45 -28.35
N LEU A 91 -11.24 -3.25 -28.26
CA LEU A 91 -10.15 -3.03 -27.33
C LEU A 91 -9.42 -1.70 -27.59
N ALA A 92 -9.22 -1.33 -28.85
CA ALA A 92 -8.62 -0.06 -29.22
C ALA A 92 -9.52 1.14 -28.86
N ALA A 93 -10.83 1.02 -29.01
CA ALA A 93 -11.76 2.08 -28.64
C ALA A 93 -11.87 2.31 -27.11
N HIS A 94 -11.69 1.25 -26.32
CA HIS A 94 -11.84 1.27 -24.85
C HIS A 94 -10.52 1.05 -24.10
N HIS A 95 -9.36 1.28 -24.74
CA HIS A 95 -8.07 0.96 -24.16
C HIS A 95 -7.76 1.72 -22.85
N GLN A 96 -8.26 2.94 -22.71
CA GLN A 96 -8.07 3.75 -21.49
C GLN A 96 -9.10 3.45 -20.41
N ASP A 97 -10.18 2.76 -20.73
CA ASP A 97 -11.26 2.44 -19.80
C ASP A 97 -10.87 1.31 -18.84
N VAL A 98 -9.88 0.50 -19.20
CA VAL A 98 -9.47 -0.66 -18.43
C VAL A 98 -7.98 -0.63 -18.12
N ARG A 99 -7.65 -0.65 -16.83
CA ARG A 99 -6.28 -0.68 -16.32
C ARG A 99 -6.00 -2.01 -15.64
N VAL A 100 -4.83 -2.57 -15.88
CA VAL A 100 -4.35 -3.81 -15.25
C VAL A 100 -3.14 -3.50 -14.40
N ILE A 101 -3.19 -3.92 -13.14
CA ILE A 101 -2.10 -3.74 -12.16
C ILE A 101 -1.68 -5.12 -11.67
N GLU A 102 -0.48 -5.56 -12.04
CA GLU A 102 0.08 -6.83 -11.61
C GLU A 102 0.91 -6.62 -10.33
N LEU A 103 0.46 -7.22 -9.23
CA LEU A 103 1.11 -7.13 -7.92
C LEU A 103 2.01 -8.34 -7.65
N VAL A 104 3.06 -8.14 -6.84
CA VAL A 104 4.02 -9.18 -6.49
C VAL A 104 4.50 -9.08 -5.05
N GLY A 105 4.92 -10.21 -4.50
CA GLY A 105 5.58 -10.31 -3.21
C GLY A 105 4.63 -10.14 -2.04
N THR A 106 5.14 -9.59 -0.95
CA THR A 106 4.36 -9.36 0.27
C THR A 106 3.66 -8.01 0.22
N LEU A 107 2.35 -7.98 0.33
CA LEU A 107 1.57 -6.75 0.44
C LEU A 107 1.49 -6.30 1.91
N SER A 108 2.51 -5.56 2.34
CA SER A 108 2.53 -4.83 3.61
C SER A 108 1.80 -3.48 3.47
N PHE A 109 1.63 -2.76 4.59
CA PHE A 109 1.09 -1.39 4.57
C PHE A 109 1.85 -0.51 3.56
N SER A 110 3.17 -0.53 3.61
CA SER A 110 4.01 0.32 2.75
C SER A 110 3.90 -0.01 1.27
N ASN A 111 3.77 -1.29 0.95
CA ASN A 111 3.66 -1.75 -0.42
C ASN A 111 2.31 -1.34 -0.99
N VAL A 112 1.23 -1.49 -0.22
CA VAL A 112 -0.11 -1.08 -0.62
C VAL A 112 -0.23 0.45 -0.70
N ASP A 113 0.34 1.21 0.25
CA ASP A 113 0.40 2.68 0.19
C ASP A 113 1.09 3.16 -1.10
N TYR A 114 2.19 2.50 -1.49
CA TYR A 114 2.83 2.80 -2.77
C TYR A 114 1.90 2.50 -3.96
N VAL A 115 1.21 1.36 -3.95
CA VAL A 115 0.23 0.98 -4.99
C VAL A 115 -0.88 2.03 -5.08
N SER A 116 -1.48 2.44 -3.95
CA SER A 116 -2.52 3.47 -3.90
C SER A 116 -2.07 4.80 -4.49
N ARG A 117 -0.85 5.24 -4.18
CA ARG A 117 -0.27 6.45 -4.78
C ARG A 117 -0.09 6.33 -6.29
N GLN A 118 0.33 5.16 -6.80
CA GLN A 118 0.46 4.94 -8.24
C GLN A 118 -0.91 4.92 -8.93
N ILE A 119 -1.95 4.42 -8.25
CA ILE A 119 -3.32 4.48 -8.76
C ILE A 119 -3.80 5.92 -8.85
N ALA A 120 -3.61 6.70 -7.79
CA ALA A 120 -4.03 8.10 -7.71
C ALA A 120 -3.26 9.04 -8.67
N ALA A 121 -2.03 8.68 -9.06
CA ALA A 121 -1.19 9.48 -9.95
C ALA A 121 -1.63 9.47 -11.43
N LYS A 122 -2.54 8.56 -11.82
CA LYS A 122 -3.03 8.40 -13.19
C LYS A 122 -4.52 8.68 -13.29
N PRO A 123 -5.05 9.04 -14.47
CA PRO A 123 -6.48 9.16 -14.69
C PRO A 123 -7.23 7.90 -14.27
N ARG A 124 -8.41 8.07 -13.69
CA ARG A 124 -9.25 6.95 -13.24
C ARG A 124 -9.87 6.25 -14.44
N PRO A 125 -9.66 4.93 -14.61
CA PRO A 125 -10.35 4.14 -15.62
C PRO A 125 -11.76 3.80 -15.15
N GLN A 126 -12.57 3.18 -16.01
CA GLN A 126 -13.87 2.62 -15.63
C GLN A 126 -13.74 1.27 -14.90
N LEU A 127 -12.65 0.53 -15.19
CA LEU A 127 -12.39 -0.79 -14.63
C LEU A 127 -10.90 -0.96 -14.30
N VAL A 128 -10.62 -1.48 -13.10
CA VAL A 128 -9.26 -1.88 -12.68
C VAL A 128 -9.23 -3.37 -12.40
N ILE A 129 -8.27 -4.05 -12.98
CA ILE A 129 -7.98 -5.46 -12.72
C ILE A 129 -6.71 -5.55 -11.89
N PHE A 130 -6.81 -6.06 -10.66
CA PHE A 130 -5.66 -6.40 -9.84
C PHE A 130 -5.30 -7.87 -10.03
N ASP A 131 -4.13 -8.14 -10.58
CA ASP A 131 -3.60 -9.49 -10.70
C ASP A 131 -2.75 -9.84 -9.48
N LEU A 132 -3.25 -10.76 -8.66
CA LEU A 132 -2.65 -11.19 -7.39
C LEU A 132 -1.90 -12.53 -7.52
N ARG A 133 -1.74 -13.10 -8.71
CA ARG A 133 -1.11 -14.41 -8.94
C ARG A 133 0.30 -14.53 -8.36
N ARG A 134 1.01 -13.42 -8.24
CA ARG A 134 2.39 -13.35 -7.75
C ARG A 134 2.51 -12.75 -6.35
N VAL A 135 1.37 -12.51 -5.69
CA VAL A 135 1.34 -12.11 -4.28
C VAL A 135 1.59 -13.35 -3.44
N THR A 136 2.63 -13.30 -2.62
CA THR A 136 3.06 -14.44 -1.79
C THR A 136 2.51 -14.38 -0.38
N ALA A 137 2.28 -13.17 0.13
CA ALA A 137 1.72 -12.95 1.47
C ALA A 137 1.02 -11.60 1.54
N MET A 138 0.16 -11.43 2.54
CA MET A 138 -0.52 -10.17 2.81
C MET A 138 -0.57 -9.93 4.31
N THR A 139 -0.05 -8.78 4.76
CA THR A 139 -0.15 -8.43 6.18
C THR A 139 -1.55 -7.92 6.51
N ARG A 140 -1.94 -7.99 7.78
CA ARG A 140 -3.24 -7.49 8.23
C ARG A 140 -3.43 -6.00 7.90
N ALA A 141 -2.37 -5.20 8.03
CA ALA A 141 -2.38 -3.79 7.68
C ALA A 141 -2.47 -3.56 6.16
N GLY A 142 -1.74 -4.36 5.36
CA GLY A 142 -1.85 -4.33 3.90
C GLY A 142 -3.24 -4.70 3.40
N THR A 143 -3.85 -5.75 3.97
CA THR A 143 -5.23 -6.15 3.63
C THR A 143 -6.23 -5.03 3.90
N ARG A 144 -6.13 -4.38 5.07
CA ARG A 144 -7.01 -3.26 5.41
C ARG A 144 -6.90 -2.12 4.41
N LEU A 145 -5.68 -1.66 4.16
CA LEU A 145 -5.46 -0.53 3.25
C LEU A 145 -5.91 -0.85 1.82
N LEU A 146 -5.63 -2.07 1.34
CA LEU A 146 -6.08 -2.50 0.01
C LEU A 146 -7.61 -2.57 -0.07
N THR A 147 -8.28 -3.00 1.00
CA THR A 147 -9.75 -3.01 1.07
C THR A 147 -10.32 -1.59 1.03
N GLU A 148 -9.70 -0.63 1.73
CA GLU A 148 -10.10 0.77 1.67
C GLU A 148 -9.90 1.36 0.26
N GLU A 149 -8.79 1.04 -0.41
CA GLU A 149 -8.55 1.43 -1.80
C GLU A 149 -9.64 0.92 -2.73
N PHE A 150 -10.05 -0.35 -2.58
CA PHE A 150 -11.14 -0.92 -3.39
C PHE A 150 -12.48 -0.21 -3.13
N ARG A 151 -12.77 0.15 -1.87
CA ARG A 151 -13.97 0.92 -1.52
C ARG A 151 -13.95 2.32 -2.12
N GLU A 152 -12.81 2.98 -2.08
CA GLU A 152 -12.63 4.30 -2.68
C GLU A 152 -12.84 4.26 -4.19
N LEU A 153 -12.23 3.29 -4.89
CA LEU A 153 -12.45 3.09 -6.32
C LEU A 153 -13.94 2.84 -6.63
N ALA A 154 -14.60 1.98 -5.87
CA ALA A 154 -16.02 1.69 -6.03
C ALA A 154 -16.91 2.92 -5.78
N ALA A 155 -16.59 3.75 -4.78
CA ALA A 155 -17.29 5.01 -4.50
C ALA A 155 -17.19 6.00 -5.66
N HIS A 156 -16.14 5.91 -6.46
CA HIS A 156 -15.95 6.66 -7.70
C HIS A 156 -16.43 5.94 -8.96
N HIS A 157 -17.31 4.94 -8.81
CA HIS A 157 -17.89 4.16 -9.91
C HIS A 157 -16.86 3.38 -10.75
N VAL A 158 -15.68 3.08 -10.20
CA VAL A 158 -14.70 2.21 -10.84
C VAL A 158 -15.00 0.76 -10.48
N THR A 159 -15.16 -0.09 -11.47
CA THR A 159 -15.30 -1.53 -11.26
C THR A 159 -13.96 -2.14 -10.91
N VAL A 160 -13.89 -2.92 -9.82
CA VAL A 160 -12.67 -3.61 -9.38
C VAL A 160 -12.82 -5.10 -9.61
N ILE A 161 -11.87 -5.70 -10.32
CA ILE A 161 -11.76 -7.14 -10.52
C ILE A 161 -10.47 -7.65 -9.87
N LEU A 162 -10.57 -8.71 -9.10
CA LEU A 162 -9.41 -9.41 -8.52
C LEU A 162 -9.18 -10.71 -9.30
N SER A 163 -7.96 -10.89 -9.81
CA SER A 163 -7.52 -12.08 -10.54
C SER A 163 -6.45 -12.82 -9.75
N GLY A 164 -6.44 -14.14 -9.83
CA GLY A 164 -5.38 -14.95 -9.24
C GLY A 164 -5.46 -15.13 -7.73
N ILE A 165 -6.65 -14.97 -7.15
CA ILE A 165 -6.88 -15.28 -5.73
C ILE A 165 -6.73 -16.79 -5.55
N LEU A 166 -5.73 -17.22 -4.77
CA LEU A 166 -5.59 -18.60 -4.36
C LEU A 166 -6.79 -18.95 -3.47
N ARG A 167 -7.57 -19.97 -3.87
CA ARG A 167 -8.53 -20.61 -2.95
C ARG A 167 -7.70 -21.37 -1.93
N SER A 168 -7.76 -20.95 -0.68
CA SER A 168 -7.26 -21.70 0.49
C SER A 168 -8.07 -22.95 0.71
#